data_aabb44e4da5231e4874a3eca29c8fb95
#
_entry.id   aabb44e4da5231e4874a3eca29c8fb95
#
_cell.length_a   1.000
_cell.length_b   1.000
_cell.length_c   1.000
_cell.angle_alpha   90.00
_cell.angle_beta   90.00
_cell.angle_gamma   90.00
#
_symmetry.space_group_name_H-M   'P 1'
#
loop_
_entity.id
_entity.type
_entity.pdbx_description
1 polymer ?
#
loop_
_entity_poly.entity_id
_entity_poly.type
_entity_poly.pdbx_seq_one_letter_code
_entity_poly.pdbx_strand_id
1 'polypeptide(L)'
;PVSAGILIIITVFLPLLTLQGLEGKYFVPVAMTIVFALISSLVLSLTVIPVLSSFLLKQASHEDPWLPRKLLKLYEPVLDWALRRQRVVFIAAGLLLVGAVGVYTQVGKTFLPEMDEGDIIVGIEKLPSVSLEEAAALDLKIHQALMSQIPEITGVVARAGSDEIGLDPMGLNQTDTFLVLRPREEWKLANKDALIARIREVLDQMPGISYSFTQPIDMRVSEMIIGVRGDLAIKIFGTELDKLN
;
A
#
# COMPACT_ATOMS: atom_id res chain seq x y z
N PRO A 1 29.40 -19.50 -10.28
CA PRO A 1 28.93 -18.11 -10.33
C PRO A 1 27.39 -18.02 -10.25
N VAL A 2 26.65 -18.77 -11.08
CA VAL A 2 25.17 -18.75 -11.11
C VAL A 2 24.56 -19.09 -9.75
N SER A 3 25.01 -20.19 -9.12
CA SER A 3 24.51 -20.63 -7.81
C SER A 3 24.75 -19.58 -6.72
N ALA A 4 25.94 -18.97 -6.72
CA ALA A 4 26.28 -17.92 -5.75
C ALA A 4 25.37 -16.69 -5.92
N GLY A 5 25.10 -16.27 -7.18
CA GLY A 5 24.21 -15.15 -7.47
C GLY A 5 22.78 -15.42 -6.96
N ILE A 6 22.23 -16.60 -7.25
CA ILE A 6 20.87 -16.97 -6.80
C ILE A 6 20.80 -17.06 -5.27
N LEU A 7 21.82 -17.61 -4.59
CA LEU A 7 21.87 -17.67 -3.14
C LEU A 7 21.92 -16.28 -2.49
N ILE A 8 22.66 -15.34 -3.09
CA ILE A 8 22.69 -13.94 -2.63
C ILE A 8 21.28 -13.32 -2.76
N ILE A 9 20.59 -13.54 -3.86
CA ILE A 9 19.23 -13.02 -4.05
C ILE A 9 18.29 -13.62 -3.00
N ILE A 10 18.32 -14.94 -2.80
CA ILE A 10 17.51 -15.59 -1.76
C ILE A 10 17.78 -14.98 -0.38
N THR A 11 19.05 -14.71 -0.05
CA THR A 11 19.42 -14.11 1.23
C THR A 11 18.79 -12.72 1.43
N VAL A 12 18.61 -11.94 0.36
CA VAL A 12 17.93 -10.62 0.42
C VAL A 12 16.44 -10.77 0.75
N PHE A 13 15.80 -11.89 0.39
CA PHE A 13 14.39 -12.14 0.71
C PHE A 13 14.17 -12.77 2.09
N LEU A 14 15.21 -13.33 2.75
CA LEU A 14 15.06 -13.92 4.08
C LEU A 14 14.52 -12.97 5.15
N PRO A 15 14.95 -11.69 5.22
CA PRO A 15 14.38 -10.74 6.18
C PRO A 15 12.89 -10.52 6.02
N LEU A 16 12.33 -10.62 4.80
CA LEU A 16 10.89 -10.47 4.56
C LEU A 16 10.08 -11.61 5.19
N LEU A 17 10.67 -12.79 5.36
CA LEU A 17 10.02 -13.94 6.01
C LEU A 17 9.91 -13.76 7.54
N THR A 18 10.64 -12.82 8.12
CA THR A 18 10.58 -12.51 9.57
C THR A 18 9.60 -11.40 9.91
N LEU A 19 8.96 -10.81 8.92
CA LEU A 19 7.95 -9.77 9.13
C LEU A 19 6.74 -10.35 9.88
N GLN A 20 6.23 -9.57 10.82
CA GLN A 20 5.06 -9.92 11.64
C GLN A 20 3.91 -8.94 11.39
N GLY A 21 2.74 -9.28 11.90
CA GLY A 21 1.57 -8.43 11.76
C GLY A 21 1.01 -8.43 10.33
N LEU A 22 0.49 -7.30 9.91
CA LEU A 22 -0.14 -7.13 8.60
C LEU A 22 0.89 -7.24 7.47
N GLU A 23 2.02 -6.56 7.61
CA GLU A 23 3.11 -6.61 6.62
C GLU A 23 3.54 -8.06 6.37
N GLY A 24 3.64 -8.86 7.44
CA GLY A 24 3.93 -10.29 7.34
C GLY A 24 2.88 -11.05 6.54
N LYS A 25 1.59 -10.78 6.76
CA LYS A 25 0.51 -11.46 6.02
C LYS A 25 0.57 -11.24 4.52
N TYR A 26 1.00 -10.07 4.07
CA TYR A 26 1.12 -9.75 2.64
C TYR A 26 2.46 -10.14 2.04
N PHE A 27 3.57 -9.82 2.71
CA PHE A 27 4.89 -10.00 2.11
C PHE A 27 5.46 -11.40 2.28
N VAL A 28 5.14 -12.13 3.35
CA VAL A 28 5.65 -13.50 3.55
C VAL A 28 5.22 -14.46 2.43
N PRO A 29 3.94 -14.53 2.00
CA PRO A 29 3.55 -15.39 0.87
C PRO A 29 4.25 -15.03 -0.44
N VAL A 30 4.44 -13.73 -0.70
CA VAL A 30 5.16 -13.25 -1.89
C VAL A 30 6.63 -13.64 -1.84
N ALA A 31 7.31 -13.40 -0.71
CA ALA A 31 8.70 -13.76 -0.51
C ALA A 31 8.90 -15.29 -0.63
N MET A 32 8.03 -16.10 -0.04
CA MET A 32 8.04 -17.55 -0.16
C MET A 32 7.94 -18.00 -1.63
N THR A 33 7.00 -17.44 -2.38
CA THR A 33 6.82 -17.75 -3.80
C THR A 33 8.07 -17.42 -4.59
N ILE A 34 8.69 -16.26 -4.35
CA ILE A 34 9.94 -15.87 -5.03
C ILE A 34 11.09 -16.81 -4.66
N VAL A 35 11.24 -17.14 -3.38
CA VAL A 35 12.29 -18.08 -2.91
C VAL A 35 12.12 -19.44 -3.54
N PHE A 36 10.91 -20.00 -3.56
CA PHE A 36 10.65 -21.28 -4.22
C PHE A 36 10.91 -21.23 -5.74
N ALA A 37 10.52 -20.15 -6.40
CA ALA A 37 10.79 -19.96 -7.82
C ALA A 37 12.30 -19.91 -8.10
N LEU A 38 13.07 -19.21 -7.26
CA LEU A 38 14.53 -19.12 -7.39
C LEU A 38 15.22 -20.46 -7.14
N ILE A 39 14.80 -21.22 -6.12
CA ILE A 39 15.30 -22.57 -5.86
C ILE A 39 15.01 -23.50 -7.04
N SER A 40 13.78 -23.49 -7.54
CA SER A 40 13.38 -24.28 -8.70
C SER A 40 14.17 -23.90 -9.95
N SER A 41 14.37 -22.59 -10.17
CA SER A 41 15.20 -22.07 -11.27
C SER A 41 16.65 -22.53 -11.16
N LEU A 42 17.21 -22.55 -9.94
CA LEU A 42 18.57 -23.05 -9.71
C LEU A 42 18.69 -24.52 -10.05
N VAL A 43 17.75 -25.36 -9.60
CA VAL A 43 17.73 -26.80 -9.91
C VAL A 43 17.63 -27.02 -11.41
N LEU A 44 16.72 -26.32 -12.10
CA LEU A 44 16.57 -26.42 -13.56
C LEU A 44 17.83 -25.95 -14.30
N SER A 45 18.44 -24.86 -13.83
CA SER A 45 19.68 -24.32 -14.41
C SER A 45 20.85 -25.30 -14.33
N LEU A 46 20.93 -26.07 -13.24
CA LEU A 46 22.02 -27.02 -13.03
C LEU A 46 21.76 -28.39 -13.64
N THR A 47 20.51 -28.74 -13.93
CA THR A 47 20.12 -30.07 -14.44
C THR A 47 19.64 -30.01 -15.89
N VAL A 48 18.54 -29.33 -16.15
CA VAL A 48 17.86 -29.35 -17.45
C VAL A 48 18.63 -28.56 -18.51
N ILE A 49 19.16 -27.38 -18.16
CA ILE A 49 19.85 -26.52 -19.12
C ILE A 49 21.11 -27.22 -19.70
N PRO A 50 22.02 -27.83 -18.91
CA PRO A 50 23.17 -28.57 -19.47
C PRO A 50 22.74 -29.74 -20.37
N VAL A 51 21.69 -30.48 -19.96
CA VAL A 51 21.18 -31.60 -20.74
C VAL A 51 20.59 -31.13 -22.08
N LEU A 52 19.74 -30.10 -22.05
CA LEU A 52 19.19 -29.51 -23.29
C LEU A 52 20.28 -28.93 -24.17
N SER A 53 21.27 -28.26 -23.58
CA SER A 53 22.42 -27.74 -24.33
C SER A 53 23.20 -28.85 -25.05
N SER A 54 23.37 -30.02 -24.42
CA SER A 54 24.04 -31.14 -25.04
C SER A 54 23.29 -31.71 -26.25
N PHE A 55 21.96 -31.62 -26.28
CA PHE A 55 21.14 -32.06 -27.42
C PHE A 55 21.03 -31.02 -28.54
N LEU A 56 20.97 -29.73 -28.17
CA LEU A 56 20.74 -28.65 -29.11
C LEU A 56 22.02 -28.12 -29.77
N LEU A 57 23.14 -28.14 -29.04
CA LEU A 57 24.41 -27.63 -29.53
C LEU A 57 25.20 -28.76 -30.18
N LYS A 58 25.14 -28.87 -31.53
CA LYS A 58 25.85 -29.94 -32.30
C LYS A 58 27.34 -29.66 -32.50
N GLN A 59 27.79 -28.44 -32.51
CA GLN A 59 29.21 -28.05 -32.55
C GLN A 59 29.39 -26.64 -31.96
N ALA A 60 30.25 -26.49 -30.98
CA ALA A 60 30.68 -25.18 -30.53
C ALA A 60 31.67 -24.61 -31.55
N SER A 61 31.39 -23.48 -32.13
CA SER A 61 32.37 -22.69 -32.85
C SER A 61 33.48 -22.27 -31.89
N HIS A 62 34.73 -22.42 -32.28
CA HIS A 62 35.88 -21.97 -31.47
C HIS A 62 36.03 -20.44 -31.42
N GLU A 63 35.21 -19.72 -32.15
CA GLU A 63 35.22 -18.26 -32.11
C GLU A 63 34.18 -17.72 -31.14
N ASP A 64 34.63 -16.84 -30.26
CA ASP A 64 33.70 -16.12 -29.34
C ASP A 64 32.74 -15.24 -30.15
N PRO A 65 31.41 -15.38 -29.90
CA PRO A 65 30.41 -14.51 -30.52
C PRO A 65 30.75 -13.02 -30.33
N TRP A 66 30.36 -12.18 -31.28
CA TRP A 66 30.69 -10.76 -31.26
C TRP A 66 30.23 -10.04 -29.97
N LEU A 67 29.11 -10.44 -29.40
CA LEU A 67 28.52 -9.81 -28.20
C LEU A 67 29.35 -10.07 -26.93
N PRO A 68 29.71 -11.32 -26.57
CA PRO A 68 30.63 -11.57 -25.45
C PRO A 68 31.98 -10.89 -25.63
N ARG A 69 32.55 -10.88 -26.86
CA ARG A 69 33.81 -10.18 -27.15
C ARG A 69 33.75 -8.68 -26.90
N LYS A 70 32.61 -8.03 -27.26
CA LYS A 70 32.42 -6.61 -27.03
C LYS A 70 32.20 -6.30 -25.54
N LEU A 71 31.45 -7.15 -24.83
CA LEU A 71 31.24 -7.04 -23.39
C LEU A 71 32.54 -7.24 -22.60
N LEU A 72 33.34 -8.25 -22.95
CA LEU A 72 34.65 -8.47 -22.32
C LEU A 72 35.57 -7.27 -22.46
N LYS A 73 35.66 -6.69 -23.67
CA LYS A 73 36.49 -5.49 -23.90
C LYS A 73 36.08 -4.28 -23.04
N LEU A 74 34.80 -4.19 -22.68
CA LEU A 74 34.31 -3.14 -21.78
C LEU A 74 34.51 -3.52 -20.31
N TYR A 75 34.37 -4.80 -19.98
CA TYR A 75 34.43 -5.31 -18.60
C TYR A 75 35.86 -5.39 -18.06
N GLU A 76 36.81 -5.91 -18.86
CA GLU A 76 38.21 -6.10 -18.45
C GLU A 76 38.87 -4.83 -17.88
N PRO A 77 38.82 -3.65 -18.55
CA PRO A 77 39.43 -2.46 -17.99
C PRO A 77 38.77 -1.95 -16.71
N VAL A 78 37.44 -2.14 -16.59
CA VAL A 78 36.70 -1.78 -15.35
C VAL A 78 37.09 -2.71 -14.21
N LEU A 79 37.18 -4.00 -14.48
CA LEU A 79 37.63 -5.01 -13.51
C LEU A 79 39.05 -4.74 -13.03
N ASP A 80 39.97 -4.52 -13.97
CA ASP A 80 41.40 -4.22 -13.67
C ASP A 80 41.52 -2.94 -12.84
N TRP A 81 40.77 -1.90 -13.18
CA TRP A 81 40.72 -0.68 -12.40
C TRP A 81 40.22 -0.95 -10.98
N ALA A 82 39.13 -1.67 -10.83
CA ALA A 82 38.53 -1.99 -9.54
C ALA A 82 39.49 -2.84 -8.67
N LEU A 83 40.14 -3.84 -9.27
CA LEU A 83 41.11 -4.69 -8.56
C LEU A 83 42.39 -3.91 -8.15
N ARG A 84 42.85 -3.00 -8.99
CA ARG A 84 44.01 -2.17 -8.65
C ARG A 84 43.69 -1.09 -7.64
N ARG A 85 42.45 -0.61 -7.58
CA ARG A 85 42.00 0.45 -6.70
C ARG A 85 40.98 0.00 -5.66
N GLN A 86 41.17 -1.16 -5.07
CA GLN A 86 40.27 -1.77 -4.10
C GLN A 86 39.84 -0.78 -3.00
N ARG A 87 40.80 0.01 -2.47
CA ARG A 87 40.49 1.03 -1.43
C ARG A 87 39.45 2.05 -1.89
N VAL A 88 39.53 2.50 -3.14
CA VAL A 88 38.57 3.45 -3.71
C VAL A 88 37.19 2.80 -3.83
N VAL A 89 37.13 1.54 -4.28
CA VAL A 89 35.87 0.79 -4.39
C VAL A 89 35.22 0.61 -3.01
N PHE A 90 36.00 0.21 -1.99
CA PHE A 90 35.47 0.05 -0.63
C PHE A 90 35.04 1.38 -0.01
N ILE A 91 35.77 2.47 -0.22
CA ILE A 91 35.38 3.81 0.25
C ILE A 91 34.09 4.25 -0.44
N ALA A 92 33.99 4.09 -1.77
CA ALA A 92 32.79 4.45 -2.51
C ALA A 92 31.57 3.62 -2.06
N ALA A 93 31.74 2.30 -1.85
CA ALA A 93 30.69 1.44 -1.33
C ALA A 93 30.27 1.85 0.10
N GLY A 94 31.22 2.19 0.96
CA GLY A 94 30.97 2.71 2.31
C GLY A 94 30.19 4.02 2.29
N LEU A 95 30.60 4.97 1.44
CA LEU A 95 29.89 6.25 1.28
C LEU A 95 28.46 6.05 0.75
N LEU A 96 28.27 5.15 -0.23
CA LEU A 96 26.94 4.81 -0.71
C LEU A 96 26.07 4.19 0.39
N LEU A 97 26.63 3.31 1.22
CA LEU A 97 25.93 2.71 2.34
C LEU A 97 25.51 3.78 3.37
N VAL A 98 26.44 4.64 3.76
CA VAL A 98 26.16 5.75 4.69
C VAL A 98 25.11 6.70 4.10
N GLY A 99 25.22 7.03 2.81
CA GLY A 99 24.22 7.82 2.09
C GLY A 99 22.84 7.15 2.08
N ALA A 100 22.77 5.83 1.82
CA ALA A 100 21.53 5.07 1.84
C ALA A 100 20.88 5.07 3.23
N VAL A 101 21.67 4.89 4.29
CA VAL A 101 21.18 4.99 5.68
C VAL A 101 20.68 6.40 5.98
N GLY A 102 21.40 7.44 5.53
CA GLY A 102 20.97 8.83 5.68
C GLY A 102 19.64 9.13 5.00
N VAL A 103 19.44 8.63 3.77
CA VAL A 103 18.15 8.76 3.05
C VAL A 103 17.07 7.97 3.76
N TYR A 104 17.35 6.73 4.20
CA TYR A 104 16.38 5.89 4.91
C TYR A 104 15.81 6.56 6.16
N THR A 105 16.63 7.34 6.91
CA THR A 105 16.15 8.06 8.10
C THR A 105 15.23 9.24 7.79
N GLN A 106 15.25 9.73 6.54
CA GLN A 106 14.40 10.84 6.08
C GLN A 106 13.15 10.38 5.34
N VAL A 107 13.10 9.14 4.90
CA VAL A 107 11.92 8.57 4.23
C VAL A 107 10.84 8.28 5.25
N GLY A 108 9.65 8.83 5.03
CA GLY A 108 8.46 8.53 5.84
C GLY A 108 8.10 7.05 5.75
N LYS A 109 7.58 6.50 6.84
CA LYS A 109 7.14 5.11 6.90
C LYS A 109 5.62 5.07 6.73
N THR A 110 5.15 4.93 5.50
CA THR A 110 3.75 4.62 5.20
C THR A 110 3.68 3.20 4.64
N PHE A 111 2.75 2.41 5.15
CA PHE A 111 2.59 1.01 4.70
C PHE A 111 2.09 0.94 3.25
N LEU A 112 1.12 1.78 2.92
CA LEU A 112 0.61 1.96 1.57
C LEU A 112 0.64 3.46 1.26
N PRO A 113 1.12 3.88 0.08
CA PRO A 113 0.93 5.25 -0.35
C PRO A 113 -0.57 5.52 -0.49
N GLU A 114 -1.02 6.66 0.01
CA GLU A 114 -2.38 7.13 -0.21
C GLU A 114 -2.56 7.33 -1.72
N MET A 115 -3.27 6.40 -2.35
CA MET A 115 -3.65 6.54 -3.74
C MET A 115 -4.91 7.42 -3.81
N ASP A 116 -4.88 8.48 -4.59
CA ASP A 116 -6.08 9.25 -4.86
C ASP A 116 -7.01 8.42 -5.77
N GLU A 117 -8.04 7.83 -5.16
CA GLU A 117 -9.03 7.00 -5.85
C GLU A 117 -10.07 7.83 -6.61
N GLY A 118 -10.00 9.17 -6.48
CA GLY A 118 -10.99 10.06 -7.10
C GLY A 118 -12.27 10.22 -6.29
N ASP A 119 -12.61 9.26 -5.45
CA ASP A 119 -13.84 9.25 -4.65
C ASP A 119 -13.60 9.78 -3.23
N ILE A 120 -14.66 10.24 -2.58
CA ILE A 120 -14.66 10.67 -1.18
C ILE A 120 -15.80 9.95 -0.46
N ILE A 121 -15.45 9.32 0.66
CA ILE A 121 -16.42 8.78 1.60
C ILE A 121 -16.38 9.64 2.86
N VAL A 122 -17.54 10.08 3.31
CA VAL A 122 -17.71 10.76 4.59
C VAL A 122 -18.34 9.80 5.57
N GLY A 123 -17.58 9.35 6.56
CA GLY A 123 -18.11 8.63 7.70
C GLY A 123 -18.76 9.63 8.67
N ILE A 124 -20.04 9.50 8.92
CA ILE A 124 -20.79 10.37 9.83
C ILE A 124 -21.16 9.56 11.07
N GLU A 125 -20.83 10.08 12.23
CA GLU A 125 -21.18 9.49 13.51
C GLU A 125 -22.06 10.47 14.29
N LYS A 126 -23.22 9.97 14.71
CA LYS A 126 -24.23 10.69 15.50
C LYS A 126 -24.18 10.24 16.95
N LEU A 127 -24.98 10.84 17.79
CA LEU A 127 -25.10 10.41 19.19
C LEU A 127 -25.51 8.92 19.28
N PRO A 128 -24.90 8.12 20.16
CA PRO A 128 -25.20 6.68 20.27
C PRO A 128 -26.66 6.36 20.64
N SER A 129 -27.38 7.33 21.21
CA SER A 129 -28.79 7.22 21.61
C SER A 129 -29.79 7.54 20.50
N VAL A 130 -29.34 7.89 19.29
CA VAL A 130 -30.22 8.26 18.18
C VAL A 130 -30.99 7.04 17.67
N SER A 131 -32.29 7.21 17.41
CA SER A 131 -33.08 6.18 16.72
C SER A 131 -32.70 6.10 15.23
N LEU A 132 -32.95 4.95 14.60
CA LEU A 132 -32.67 4.79 13.16
C LEU A 132 -33.45 5.82 12.31
N GLU A 133 -34.69 6.11 12.68
CA GLU A 133 -35.54 7.08 11.96
C GLU A 133 -34.99 8.49 12.06
N GLU A 134 -34.57 8.91 13.25
CA GLU A 134 -33.93 10.22 13.47
C GLU A 134 -32.57 10.29 12.78
N ALA A 135 -31.78 9.22 12.84
CA ALA A 135 -30.51 9.11 12.13
C ALA A 135 -30.69 9.29 10.63
N ALA A 136 -31.64 8.59 10.02
CA ALA A 136 -31.97 8.72 8.59
C ALA A 136 -32.48 10.13 8.22
N ALA A 137 -33.32 10.72 9.07
CA ALA A 137 -33.81 12.10 8.85
C ALA A 137 -32.68 13.14 8.91
N LEU A 138 -31.70 12.95 9.81
CA LEU A 138 -30.51 13.80 9.91
C LEU A 138 -29.60 13.61 8.69
N ASP A 139 -29.38 12.37 8.27
CA ASP A 139 -28.60 12.05 7.07
C ASP A 139 -29.18 12.73 5.84
N LEU A 140 -30.49 12.68 5.64
CA LEU A 140 -31.14 13.35 4.52
C LEU A 140 -30.91 14.86 4.51
N LYS A 141 -30.93 15.51 5.69
CA LYS A 141 -30.63 16.94 5.79
C LYS A 141 -29.19 17.25 5.43
N ILE A 142 -28.25 16.41 5.92
CA ILE A 142 -26.83 16.53 5.60
C ILE A 142 -26.61 16.39 4.08
N HIS A 143 -27.19 15.35 3.47
CA HIS A 143 -27.04 15.07 2.04
C HIS A 143 -27.62 16.21 1.18
N GLN A 144 -28.78 16.74 1.55
CA GLN A 144 -29.38 17.89 0.87
C GLN A 144 -28.50 19.15 0.99
N ALA A 145 -27.91 19.40 2.15
CA ALA A 145 -26.99 20.51 2.36
C ALA A 145 -25.72 20.35 1.50
N LEU A 146 -25.10 19.17 1.49
CA LEU A 146 -23.94 18.89 0.67
C LEU A 146 -24.23 19.07 -0.83
N MET A 147 -25.31 18.49 -1.34
CA MET A 147 -25.68 18.59 -2.75
C MET A 147 -26.07 20.02 -3.18
N SER A 148 -26.66 20.81 -2.28
CA SER A 148 -27.08 22.19 -2.60
C SER A 148 -25.93 23.19 -2.56
N GLN A 149 -24.93 22.99 -1.69
CA GLN A 149 -23.85 23.94 -1.45
C GLN A 149 -22.54 23.59 -2.20
N ILE A 150 -22.43 22.37 -2.73
CA ILE A 150 -21.22 21.88 -3.37
C ILE A 150 -21.56 21.34 -4.77
N PRO A 151 -21.34 22.14 -5.82
CA PRO A 151 -21.72 21.78 -7.20
C PRO A 151 -20.96 20.58 -7.77
N GLU A 152 -19.82 20.23 -7.20
CA GLU A 152 -19.00 19.07 -7.57
C GLU A 152 -19.67 17.74 -7.21
N ILE A 153 -20.62 17.75 -6.26
CA ILE A 153 -21.39 16.56 -5.84
C ILE A 153 -22.63 16.43 -6.71
N THR A 154 -22.72 15.35 -7.47
CA THR A 154 -23.87 15.06 -8.35
C THR A 154 -24.88 14.11 -7.72
N GLY A 155 -24.44 13.36 -6.72
CA GLY A 155 -25.29 12.40 -6.02
C GLY A 155 -24.64 11.93 -4.73
N VAL A 156 -25.45 11.34 -3.87
CA VAL A 156 -25.02 10.77 -2.60
C VAL A 156 -25.64 9.40 -2.44
N VAL A 157 -24.83 8.42 -2.11
CA VAL A 157 -25.26 7.08 -1.70
C VAL A 157 -24.82 6.86 -0.25
N ALA A 158 -25.74 6.59 0.64
CA ALA A 158 -25.44 6.43 2.05
C ALA A 158 -25.86 5.04 2.55
N ARG A 159 -25.05 4.51 3.46
CA ARG A 159 -25.32 3.26 4.17
C ARG A 159 -25.28 3.55 5.66
N ALA A 160 -26.43 3.41 6.32
CA ALA A 160 -26.58 3.60 7.77
C ALA A 160 -26.64 2.25 8.48
N GLY A 161 -25.84 2.09 9.53
CA GLY A 161 -25.80 0.85 10.32
C GLY A 161 -25.08 -0.32 9.64
N SER A 162 -25.10 -1.48 10.32
CA SER A 162 -24.48 -2.72 9.82
C SER A 162 -25.32 -3.37 8.72
N ASP A 163 -24.64 -4.19 7.90
CA ASP A 163 -25.31 -5.08 6.95
C ASP A 163 -26.01 -6.25 7.65
N GLU A 164 -26.93 -6.94 6.93
CA GLU A 164 -27.67 -8.08 7.44
C GLU A 164 -26.77 -9.26 7.83
N ILE A 165 -25.56 -9.33 7.29
CA ILE A 165 -24.61 -10.44 7.47
C ILE A 165 -23.65 -10.15 8.64
N GLY A 166 -23.63 -8.91 9.15
CA GLY A 166 -22.78 -8.51 10.28
C GLY A 166 -21.28 -8.52 9.99
N LEU A 167 -20.90 -8.42 8.71
CA LEU A 167 -19.49 -8.34 8.29
C LEU A 167 -18.89 -6.97 8.55
N ASP A 168 -19.74 -5.95 8.66
CA ASP A 168 -19.35 -4.57 8.92
C ASP A 168 -19.90 -4.14 10.29
N PRO A 169 -19.08 -4.00 11.33
CA PRO A 169 -19.51 -3.68 12.67
C PRO A 169 -19.84 -2.19 12.83
N MET A 170 -20.88 -1.71 12.15
CA MET A 170 -21.36 -0.33 12.28
C MET A 170 -22.51 -0.25 13.28
N GLY A 171 -22.48 0.79 14.13
CA GLY A 171 -23.61 1.16 14.97
C GLY A 171 -24.73 1.83 14.18
N LEU A 172 -25.96 1.83 14.71
CA LEU A 172 -27.11 2.53 14.10
C LEU A 172 -26.90 4.04 13.99
N ASN A 173 -26.01 4.58 14.81
CA ASN A 173 -25.59 5.99 14.81
C ASN A 173 -24.51 6.32 13.76
N GLN A 174 -23.99 5.32 13.06
CA GLN A 174 -22.93 5.50 12.06
C GLN A 174 -23.48 5.39 10.65
N THR A 175 -23.01 6.25 9.76
CA THR A 175 -23.41 6.27 8.34
C THR A 175 -22.19 6.52 7.47
N ASP A 176 -21.99 5.67 6.46
CA ASP A 176 -21.05 5.90 5.38
C ASP A 176 -21.72 6.59 4.22
N THR A 177 -21.23 7.76 3.90
CA THR A 177 -21.75 8.60 2.83
C THR A 177 -20.77 8.63 1.67
N PHE A 178 -21.10 7.93 0.58
CA PHE A 178 -20.34 7.90 -0.66
C PHE A 178 -20.77 9.09 -1.53
N LEU A 179 -19.85 9.98 -1.83
CA LEU A 179 -20.12 11.15 -2.67
C LEU A 179 -19.85 10.82 -4.13
N VAL A 180 -20.86 10.94 -4.97
CA VAL A 180 -20.71 10.82 -6.42
C VAL A 180 -20.26 12.17 -6.96
N LEU A 181 -19.02 12.26 -7.38
CA LEU A 181 -18.38 13.50 -7.82
C LEU A 181 -18.45 13.66 -9.34
N ARG A 182 -18.43 14.89 -9.80
CA ARG A 182 -18.24 15.21 -11.23
C ARG A 182 -16.83 14.81 -11.68
N PRO A 183 -16.64 14.62 -13.00
CA PRO A 183 -15.31 14.49 -13.56
C PRO A 183 -14.40 15.66 -13.11
N ARG A 184 -13.14 15.38 -12.82
CA ARG A 184 -12.21 16.35 -12.21
C ARG A 184 -12.02 17.61 -13.08
N GLU A 185 -12.15 17.46 -14.40
CA GLU A 185 -12.06 18.58 -15.35
C GLU A 185 -13.21 19.60 -15.19
N GLU A 186 -14.33 19.19 -14.60
CA GLU A 186 -15.50 20.04 -14.36
C GLU A 186 -15.51 20.71 -12.98
N TRP A 187 -14.51 20.42 -12.13
CA TRP A 187 -14.45 21.00 -10.80
C TRP A 187 -14.10 22.48 -10.85
N LYS A 188 -14.78 23.26 -10.04
CA LYS A 188 -14.46 24.66 -9.80
C LYS A 188 -13.34 24.83 -8.78
N LEU A 189 -13.12 23.81 -7.96
CA LEU A 189 -12.09 23.76 -6.93
C LEU A 189 -10.78 23.20 -7.49
N ALA A 190 -9.65 23.71 -6.98
CA ALA A 190 -8.34 23.43 -7.56
C ALA A 190 -7.88 21.97 -7.36
N ASN A 191 -8.27 21.33 -6.26
CA ASN A 191 -7.85 19.98 -5.91
C ASN A 191 -8.83 19.33 -4.92
N LYS A 192 -8.61 18.04 -4.62
CA LYS A 192 -9.41 17.25 -3.69
C LYS A 192 -9.38 17.81 -2.27
N ASP A 193 -8.24 18.32 -1.82
CA ASP A 193 -8.11 18.89 -0.48
C ASP A 193 -8.99 20.14 -0.32
N ALA A 194 -9.08 20.98 -1.36
CA ALA A 194 -9.98 22.12 -1.37
C ALA A 194 -11.45 21.69 -1.34
N LEU A 195 -11.80 20.58 -2.01
CA LEU A 195 -13.14 20.00 -1.96
C LEU A 195 -13.45 19.45 -0.56
N ILE A 196 -12.52 18.72 0.05
CA ILE A 196 -12.66 18.22 1.42
C ILE A 196 -12.82 19.39 2.41
N ALA A 197 -12.03 20.46 2.26
CA ALA A 197 -12.15 21.64 3.09
C ALA A 197 -13.55 22.28 2.96
N ARG A 198 -14.10 22.35 1.73
CA ARG A 198 -15.43 22.87 1.50
C ARG A 198 -16.53 21.98 2.09
N ILE A 199 -16.39 20.65 1.98
CA ILE A 199 -17.30 19.70 2.61
C ILE A 199 -17.29 19.88 4.13
N ARG A 200 -16.10 20.04 4.73
CA ARG A 200 -15.91 20.29 6.16
C ARG A 200 -16.66 21.55 6.61
N GLU A 201 -16.53 22.64 5.89
CA GLU A 201 -17.26 23.88 6.21
C GLU A 201 -18.78 23.69 6.25
N VAL A 202 -19.34 22.84 5.39
CA VAL A 202 -20.77 22.54 5.38
C VAL A 202 -21.14 21.67 6.58
N LEU A 203 -20.34 20.65 6.90
CA LEU A 203 -20.59 19.73 7.99
C LEU A 203 -20.43 20.40 9.36
N ASP A 204 -19.49 21.33 9.51
CA ASP A 204 -19.25 22.08 10.74
C ASP A 204 -20.45 22.96 11.15
N GLN A 205 -21.35 23.26 10.21
CA GLN A 205 -22.58 23.99 10.50
C GLN A 205 -23.67 23.10 11.12
N MET A 206 -23.46 21.79 11.18
CA MET A 206 -24.43 20.83 11.67
C MET A 206 -24.04 20.33 13.09
N PRO A 207 -24.79 20.72 14.13
CA PRO A 207 -24.50 20.29 15.48
C PRO A 207 -24.85 18.81 15.73
N GLY A 208 -24.10 18.16 16.60
CA GLY A 208 -24.42 16.82 17.08
C GLY A 208 -23.91 15.67 16.18
N ILE A 209 -23.02 15.96 15.25
CA ILE A 209 -22.33 14.97 14.44
C ILE A 209 -20.81 15.09 14.60
N SER A 210 -20.13 13.96 14.53
CA SER A 210 -18.70 13.88 14.18
C SER A 210 -18.55 13.23 12.82
N TYR A 211 -17.47 13.56 12.12
CA TYR A 211 -17.26 13.06 10.76
C TYR A 211 -15.78 12.79 10.48
N SER A 212 -15.54 11.85 9.58
CA SER A 212 -14.22 11.51 9.07
C SER A 212 -14.25 11.40 7.54
N PHE A 213 -13.09 11.58 6.91
CA PHE A 213 -12.95 11.41 5.46
C PHE A 213 -12.09 10.20 5.18
N THR A 214 -12.51 9.42 4.21
CA THR A 214 -11.76 8.25 3.74
C THR A 214 -12.03 8.02 2.24
N GLN A 215 -11.43 6.98 1.72
CA GLN A 215 -11.61 6.52 0.34
C GLN A 215 -11.99 5.03 0.33
N PRO A 216 -12.59 4.50 -0.75
CA PRO A 216 -13.10 3.13 -0.78
C PRO A 216 -12.06 2.06 -0.41
N ILE A 217 -10.88 2.11 -1.01
CA ILE A 217 -9.81 1.12 -0.73
C ILE A 217 -9.21 1.35 0.65
N ASP A 218 -8.94 2.60 1.00
CA ASP A 218 -8.38 2.97 2.31
C ASP A 218 -9.31 2.55 3.45
N MET A 219 -10.61 2.78 3.30
CA MET A 219 -11.64 2.32 4.24
C MET A 219 -11.59 0.79 4.42
N ARG A 220 -11.57 0.04 3.32
CA ARG A 220 -11.53 -1.44 3.37
C ARG A 220 -10.24 -1.96 3.98
N VAL A 221 -9.12 -1.35 3.64
CA VAL A 221 -7.81 -1.70 4.20
C VAL A 221 -7.79 -1.43 5.70
N SER A 222 -8.24 -0.27 6.14
CA SER A 222 -8.28 0.10 7.56
C SER A 222 -9.20 -0.83 8.38
N GLU A 223 -10.37 -1.17 7.85
CA GLU A 223 -11.31 -2.13 8.48
C GLU A 223 -10.68 -3.52 8.64
N MET A 224 -10.01 -4.03 7.59
CA MET A 224 -9.35 -5.34 7.64
C MET A 224 -8.13 -5.38 8.57
N ILE A 225 -7.45 -4.25 8.73
CA ILE A 225 -6.21 -4.16 9.52
C ILE A 225 -6.47 -3.93 10.99
N ILE A 226 -7.23 -2.88 11.29
CA ILE A 226 -7.36 -2.32 12.64
C ILE A 226 -8.68 -2.77 13.27
N GLY A 227 -9.66 -3.09 12.43
CA GLY A 227 -11.03 -3.41 12.85
C GLY A 227 -11.78 -2.20 13.42
N VAL A 228 -11.22 -0.99 13.25
CA VAL A 228 -11.82 0.31 13.60
C VAL A 228 -11.42 1.32 12.55
N ARG A 229 -12.26 2.31 12.33
CA ARG A 229 -12.03 3.39 11.40
C ARG A 229 -11.30 4.54 12.10
N GLY A 230 -10.16 4.92 11.59
CA GLY A 230 -9.38 6.07 12.09
C GLY A 230 -7.88 5.82 12.08
N ASP A 231 -7.13 6.91 12.07
CA ASP A 231 -5.66 6.90 12.08
C ASP A 231 -5.06 6.43 13.41
N LEU A 232 -5.85 6.49 14.48
CA LEU A 232 -5.45 6.07 15.81
C LEU A 232 -6.59 5.28 16.49
N ALA A 233 -6.28 4.06 16.93
CA ALA A 233 -7.18 3.23 17.70
C ALA A 233 -6.61 2.98 19.10
N ILE A 234 -7.36 3.35 20.15
CA ILE A 234 -7.04 3.05 21.54
C ILE A 234 -7.93 1.89 21.98
N LYS A 235 -7.36 0.72 22.19
CA LYS A 235 -8.09 -0.46 22.68
C LYS A 235 -7.88 -0.59 24.19
N ILE A 236 -8.96 -0.50 24.95
CA ILE A 236 -8.97 -0.68 26.40
C ILE A 236 -9.53 -2.07 26.68
N PHE A 237 -8.77 -2.89 27.40
CA PHE A 237 -9.18 -4.24 27.76
C PHE A 237 -9.47 -4.28 29.26
N GLY A 238 -10.61 -4.86 29.65
CA GLY A 238 -11.01 -5.07 31.03
C GLY A 238 -12.00 -6.20 31.16
N THR A 239 -12.11 -6.77 32.36
CA THR A 239 -13.07 -7.83 32.68
C THR A 239 -14.40 -7.28 33.22
N GLU A 240 -14.45 -6.01 33.60
CA GLU A 240 -15.61 -5.35 34.21
C GLU A 240 -16.10 -4.26 33.26
N LEU A 241 -17.30 -4.44 32.70
CA LEU A 241 -17.93 -3.49 31.77
C LEU A 241 -18.16 -2.10 32.38
N ASP A 242 -18.49 -2.04 33.68
CA ASP A 242 -18.76 -0.78 34.40
C ASP A 242 -17.51 0.12 34.54
N LYS A 243 -16.30 -0.46 34.34
CA LYS A 243 -15.04 0.29 34.34
C LYS A 243 -14.53 0.62 32.93
N LEU A 244 -15.16 0.08 31.91
CA LEU A 244 -14.80 0.29 30.50
C LEU A 244 -15.62 1.38 29.83
N ASN A 245 -16.74 1.76 30.44
CA ASN A 245 -17.61 2.89 30.06
C ASN A 245 -17.17 4.18 30.85
#